data_0880275f9a551d4e99f63b08f4649482
#
_entry.id   0880275f9a551d4e99f63b08f4649482
#
_cell.length_a   1.000
_cell.length_b   1.000
_cell.length_c   1.000
_cell.angle_alpha   90.00
_cell.angle_beta   90.00
_cell.angle_gamma   90.00
#
_symmetry.space_group_name_H-M   'P 1'
#
loop_
_entity.id
_entity.type
_entity.pdbx_description
1 polymer ?
#
loop_
_entity_poly.entity_id
_entity_poly.type
_entity_poly.pdbx_seq_one_letter_code
_entity_poly.pdbx_strand_id
1 'polypeptide(L)'
;MSQTPQQFHIQAKVALKDPQLRANFRGAMDYLRDKRKTAFSDAKEEKAIRDLAESIRQRCLSKLPTLLEQLEQKCSQNGIYVHWAENPEQANGIIAEIAQRHQARMIIKGKSMVSEEIEMNHEMAKLGIECLESDMGEYIVQLDGDKPSHIIMPAIHKNKQEVSDTFEKNLDGFTPTLDVDELIQTGRTRLRQKFHDADIGLSGVNFAVAETGTLCLVENEGNGRMSTTIPKVHIAITGIEKVVEYLADVPPLYSALTRSATGQAITTYFNMITSPRKKGEKDGPREVHLVLLDNGRSQAYQDEEMRKTLQCIRCGACMNHCPVYTKIGGHAYGTVYPGPIGKIISPHLLGLEATKDLVTASSLCGACGEVCPVRIPIPELLQRLRREAKHDAKSGNTVMEGQKAAHSNLESMAMTSFAFAATHPTFYHSATGLTTKMQALIPNKLGAWTQCRTAPKPASKTLHQLLKEKQTMADDHSGNKSSKDKS
;
A
#
# COMPACT_ATOMS: atom_id res chain seq x y z
N MET A 1 5.13 2.74 -22.09
CA MET A 1 4.70 4.05 -21.55
C MET A 1 4.63 3.93 -20.04
N SER A 2 5.30 4.78 -19.29
CA SER A 2 5.20 4.75 -17.82
C SER A 2 3.76 5.04 -17.40
N GLN A 3 3.17 4.13 -16.64
CA GLN A 3 1.84 4.31 -16.07
C GLN A 3 1.93 5.39 -14.97
N THR A 4 1.04 6.36 -14.99
CA THR A 4 1.01 7.45 -14.02
C THR A 4 -0.33 7.47 -13.29
N PRO A 5 -0.39 7.99 -12.04
CA PRO A 5 -1.64 8.10 -11.29
C PRO A 5 -2.75 8.88 -12.02
N GLN A 6 -2.38 9.86 -12.83
CA GLN A 6 -3.32 10.66 -13.64
C GLN A 6 -4.04 9.83 -14.72
N GLN A 7 -3.52 8.65 -15.06
CA GLN A 7 -4.12 7.73 -16.03
C GLN A 7 -5.01 6.65 -15.39
N PHE A 8 -5.26 6.73 -14.09
CA PHE A 8 -6.00 5.71 -13.32
C PHE A 8 -7.29 5.26 -13.98
N HIS A 9 -8.15 6.20 -14.42
CA HIS A 9 -9.42 5.86 -15.05
C HIS A 9 -9.27 5.13 -16.39
N ILE A 10 -8.24 5.43 -17.15
CA ILE A 10 -7.94 4.77 -18.42
C ILE A 10 -7.46 3.35 -18.15
N GLN A 11 -6.47 3.21 -17.27
CA GLN A 11 -5.87 1.92 -16.91
C GLN A 11 -6.89 0.99 -16.25
N ALA A 12 -7.74 1.51 -15.36
CA ALA A 12 -8.82 0.74 -14.76
C ALA A 12 -9.81 0.20 -15.79
N LYS A 13 -10.15 0.97 -16.84
CA LYS A 13 -11.01 0.50 -17.93
C LYS A 13 -10.35 -0.61 -18.76
N VAL A 14 -9.04 -0.55 -18.96
CA VAL A 14 -8.28 -1.60 -19.64
C VAL A 14 -8.28 -2.87 -18.80
N ALA A 15 -7.89 -2.77 -17.53
CA ALA A 15 -7.84 -3.89 -16.60
C ALA A 15 -9.20 -4.59 -16.41
N LEU A 16 -10.31 -3.84 -16.40
CA LEU A 16 -11.66 -4.40 -16.30
C LEU A 16 -12.06 -5.27 -17.50
N LYS A 17 -11.44 -5.07 -18.67
CA LYS A 17 -11.70 -5.86 -19.88
C LYS A 17 -10.85 -7.13 -19.96
N ASP A 18 -9.82 -7.24 -19.13
CA ASP A 18 -8.92 -8.39 -19.11
C ASP A 18 -9.48 -9.50 -18.18
N PRO A 19 -10.01 -10.60 -18.72
CA PRO A 19 -10.58 -11.67 -17.92
C PRO A 19 -9.50 -12.47 -17.20
N GLN A 20 -8.30 -12.64 -17.79
CA GLN A 20 -7.20 -13.39 -17.20
C GLN A 20 -6.64 -12.67 -15.97
N LEU A 21 -6.33 -11.37 -16.10
CA LEU A 21 -5.91 -10.53 -14.99
C LEU A 21 -6.91 -10.62 -13.81
N ARG A 22 -8.20 -10.50 -14.12
CA ARG A 22 -9.26 -10.53 -13.10
C ARG A 22 -9.37 -11.90 -12.43
N ALA A 23 -9.15 -13.00 -13.16
CA ALA A 23 -9.14 -14.35 -12.61
C ALA A 23 -7.93 -14.55 -11.68
N ASN A 24 -6.74 -14.15 -12.12
CA ASN A 24 -5.50 -14.23 -11.34
C ASN A 24 -5.63 -13.49 -10.01
N PHE A 25 -6.04 -12.20 -10.06
CA PHE A 25 -6.23 -11.41 -8.85
C PHE A 25 -7.31 -11.97 -7.92
N ARG A 26 -8.43 -12.42 -8.47
CA ARG A 26 -9.49 -13.01 -7.63
C ARG A 26 -8.99 -14.25 -6.93
N GLY A 27 -8.42 -15.20 -7.65
CA GLY A 27 -7.92 -16.45 -7.07
C GLY A 27 -6.87 -16.21 -5.97
N ALA A 28 -5.90 -15.34 -6.24
CA ALA A 28 -4.87 -15.01 -5.27
C ALA A 28 -5.42 -14.27 -4.04
N MET A 29 -6.32 -13.30 -4.23
CA MET A 29 -6.90 -12.58 -3.09
C MET A 29 -7.80 -13.48 -2.24
N ASP A 30 -8.59 -14.36 -2.84
CA ASP A 30 -9.42 -15.33 -2.12
C ASP A 30 -8.51 -16.28 -1.31
N TYR A 31 -7.46 -16.82 -1.92
CA TYR A 31 -6.47 -17.66 -1.24
C TYR A 31 -5.82 -16.96 -0.03
N LEU A 32 -5.34 -15.72 -0.19
CA LEU A 32 -4.71 -14.97 0.90
C LEU A 32 -5.69 -14.65 2.03
N ARG A 33 -6.96 -14.36 1.69
CA ARG A 33 -8.02 -14.13 2.69
C ARG A 33 -8.30 -15.38 3.52
N ASP A 34 -8.39 -16.55 2.86
CA ASP A 34 -8.62 -17.82 3.54
C ASP A 34 -7.44 -18.20 4.44
N LYS A 35 -6.21 -18.03 3.97
CA LYS A 35 -4.99 -18.21 4.78
C LYS A 35 -4.98 -17.31 6.00
N ARG A 36 -5.28 -16.02 5.83
CA ARG A 36 -5.37 -15.07 6.95
C ARG A 36 -6.44 -15.48 7.96
N LYS A 37 -7.64 -15.88 7.48
CA LYS A 37 -8.72 -16.35 8.34
C LYS A 37 -8.30 -17.56 9.19
N THR A 38 -7.53 -18.49 8.62
CA THR A 38 -6.97 -19.64 9.34
C THR A 38 -5.91 -19.20 10.35
N ALA A 39 -5.01 -18.27 9.97
CA ALA A 39 -3.96 -17.77 10.86
C ALA A 39 -4.50 -16.96 12.05
N PHE A 40 -5.70 -16.38 11.94
CA PHE A 40 -6.43 -15.66 12.98
C PHE A 40 -7.74 -16.38 13.34
N SER A 41 -7.68 -17.68 13.58
CA SER A 41 -8.86 -18.47 13.96
C SER A 41 -9.40 -18.13 15.33
N ASP A 42 -8.55 -17.66 16.25
CA ASP A 42 -8.95 -17.14 17.57
C ASP A 42 -9.11 -15.61 17.51
N ALA A 43 -10.36 -15.15 17.63
CA ALA A 43 -10.68 -13.72 17.61
C ALA A 43 -10.11 -12.94 18.82
N LYS A 44 -9.88 -13.58 19.96
CA LYS A 44 -9.27 -12.94 21.13
C LYS A 44 -7.77 -12.73 20.89
N GLU A 45 -7.09 -13.74 20.35
CA GLU A 45 -5.68 -13.63 19.96
C GLU A 45 -5.50 -12.57 18.85
N GLU A 46 -6.34 -12.59 17.80
CA GLU A 46 -6.31 -11.55 16.75
C GLU A 46 -6.44 -10.15 17.34
N LYS A 47 -7.43 -9.96 18.22
CA LYS A 47 -7.64 -8.67 18.89
C LYS A 47 -6.41 -8.24 19.69
N ALA A 48 -5.84 -9.13 20.48
CA ALA A 48 -4.68 -8.83 21.33
C ALA A 48 -3.44 -8.47 20.53
N ILE A 49 -3.14 -9.21 19.44
CA ILE A 49 -2.02 -8.92 18.54
C ILE A 49 -2.21 -7.54 17.89
N ARG A 50 -3.41 -7.22 17.43
CA ARG A 50 -3.70 -5.95 16.77
C ARG A 50 -3.66 -4.77 17.73
N ASP A 51 -4.20 -4.92 18.95
CA ASP A 51 -4.16 -3.90 20.00
C ASP A 51 -2.70 -3.56 20.36
N LEU A 52 -1.86 -4.60 20.49
CA LEU A 52 -0.44 -4.43 20.81
C LEU A 52 0.33 -3.81 19.64
N ALA A 53 0.12 -4.28 18.40
CA ALA A 53 0.78 -3.75 17.23
C ALA A 53 0.42 -2.27 16.97
N GLU A 54 -0.85 -1.89 17.16
CA GLU A 54 -1.31 -0.50 17.10
C GLU A 54 -0.62 0.36 18.16
N SER A 55 -0.64 -0.08 19.43
CA SER A 55 -0.02 0.62 20.55
C SER A 55 1.47 0.86 20.34
N ILE A 56 2.21 -0.17 19.88
CA ILE A 56 3.63 -0.03 19.56
C ILE A 56 3.84 1.03 18.48
N ARG A 57 3.08 0.96 17.36
CA ARG A 57 3.23 1.91 16.27
C ARG A 57 2.88 3.35 16.68
N GLN A 58 1.82 3.55 17.44
CA GLN A 58 1.44 4.86 17.98
C GLN A 58 2.53 5.42 18.89
N ARG A 59 3.04 4.61 19.85
CA ARG A 59 4.13 4.99 20.75
C ARG A 59 5.39 5.39 19.96
N CYS A 60 5.81 4.58 18.99
CA CYS A 60 6.98 4.89 18.17
C CYS A 60 6.81 6.20 17.40
N LEU A 61 5.64 6.41 16.77
CA LEU A 61 5.38 7.65 16.06
C LEU A 61 5.28 8.87 16.99
N SER A 62 4.78 8.73 18.22
CA SER A 62 4.74 9.86 19.16
C SER A 62 6.13 10.36 19.57
N LYS A 63 7.16 9.53 19.41
CA LYS A 63 8.56 9.81 19.76
C LYS A 63 9.48 9.80 18.54
N LEU A 64 8.94 9.85 17.33
CA LEU A 64 9.68 9.59 16.08
C LEU A 64 10.99 10.40 15.97
N PRO A 65 11.04 11.73 16.21
CA PRO A 65 12.30 12.49 16.12
C PRO A 65 13.38 11.94 17.06
N THR A 66 13.07 11.76 18.33
CA THR A 66 14.02 11.21 19.32
C THR A 66 14.50 9.80 18.98
N LEU A 67 13.58 8.95 18.47
CA LEU A 67 13.94 7.58 18.06
C LEU A 67 14.83 7.56 16.83
N LEU A 68 14.68 8.51 15.93
CA LEU A 68 15.56 8.65 14.76
C LEU A 68 16.97 9.07 15.16
N GLU A 69 17.11 10.03 16.06
CA GLU A 69 18.41 10.43 16.63
C GLU A 69 19.10 9.27 17.36
N GLN A 70 18.33 8.52 18.17
CA GLN A 70 18.82 7.34 18.87
C GLN A 70 19.26 6.25 17.89
N LEU A 71 18.46 5.99 16.84
CA LEU A 71 18.79 5.02 15.79
C LEU A 71 20.10 5.38 15.10
N GLU A 72 20.27 6.64 14.68
CA GLU A 72 21.49 7.13 14.04
C GLU A 72 22.71 6.93 14.95
N GLN A 73 22.58 7.32 16.22
CA GLN A 73 23.65 7.16 17.19
C GLN A 73 24.05 5.67 17.36
N LYS A 74 23.05 4.78 17.50
CA LYS A 74 23.31 3.34 17.71
C LYS A 74 23.85 2.68 16.47
N CYS A 75 23.32 2.98 15.29
CA CYS A 75 23.85 2.49 14.02
C CYS A 75 25.32 2.92 13.83
N SER A 76 25.63 4.20 14.08
CA SER A 76 26.99 4.72 13.98
C SER A 76 27.96 4.06 14.99
N GLN A 77 27.53 3.85 16.23
CA GLN A 77 28.30 3.11 17.24
C GLN A 77 28.59 1.65 16.80
N ASN A 78 27.67 1.06 16.06
CA ASN A 78 27.81 -0.29 15.50
C ASN A 78 28.66 -0.34 14.22
N GLY A 79 29.10 0.81 13.68
CA GLY A 79 29.89 0.92 12.45
C GLY A 79 29.05 0.98 11.16
N ILE A 80 27.76 1.28 11.26
CA ILE A 80 26.88 1.52 10.13
C ILE A 80 26.94 3.02 9.77
N TYR A 81 27.16 3.34 8.50
CA TYR A 81 27.12 4.70 7.99
C TYR A 81 25.66 5.11 7.77
N VAL A 82 25.19 6.14 8.50
CA VAL A 82 23.82 6.64 8.36
C VAL A 82 23.78 7.85 7.45
N HIS A 83 22.85 7.86 6.53
CA HIS A 83 22.60 8.92 5.56
C HIS A 83 21.15 9.36 5.63
N TRP A 84 20.95 10.68 5.50
CA TRP A 84 19.62 11.28 5.45
C TRP A 84 19.31 11.76 4.05
N ALA A 85 18.11 11.50 3.57
CA ALA A 85 17.62 11.96 2.29
C ALA A 85 16.21 12.55 2.46
N GLU A 86 16.04 13.81 2.05
CA GLU A 86 14.76 14.49 2.10
C GLU A 86 13.82 14.06 0.98
N ASN A 87 14.40 13.68 -0.16
CA ASN A 87 13.67 13.37 -1.39
C ASN A 87 14.36 12.25 -2.19
N PRO A 88 13.71 11.74 -3.25
CA PRO A 88 14.27 10.69 -4.12
C PRO A 88 15.61 11.03 -4.75
N GLU A 89 15.80 12.28 -5.15
CA GLU A 89 17.02 12.76 -5.82
C GLU A 89 18.23 12.65 -4.89
N GLN A 90 18.10 13.09 -3.63
CA GLN A 90 19.15 12.95 -2.62
C GLN A 90 19.44 11.48 -2.30
N ALA A 91 18.41 10.64 -2.14
CA ALA A 91 18.60 9.22 -1.88
C ALA A 91 19.36 8.52 -3.02
N ASN A 92 18.98 8.78 -4.26
CA ASN A 92 19.68 8.27 -5.43
C ASN A 92 21.11 8.81 -5.54
N GLY A 93 21.34 10.07 -5.20
CA GLY A 93 22.68 10.69 -5.16
C GLY A 93 23.61 9.98 -4.16
N ILE A 94 23.13 9.71 -2.94
CA ILE A 94 23.86 8.96 -1.91
C ILE A 94 24.21 7.55 -2.39
N ILE A 95 23.25 6.82 -2.97
CA ILE A 95 23.47 5.47 -3.50
C ILE A 95 24.50 5.50 -4.66
N ALA A 96 24.39 6.46 -5.56
CA ALA A 96 25.30 6.65 -6.68
C ALA A 96 26.73 6.95 -6.21
N GLU A 97 26.91 7.82 -5.21
CA GLU A 97 28.21 8.14 -4.62
C GLU A 97 28.87 6.89 -4.01
N ILE A 98 28.10 6.10 -3.23
CA ILE A 98 28.59 4.84 -2.66
C ILE A 98 29.00 3.89 -3.78
N ALA A 99 28.15 3.72 -4.81
CA ALA A 99 28.42 2.81 -5.92
C ALA A 99 29.67 3.23 -6.71
N GLN A 100 29.85 4.52 -7.00
CA GLN A 100 31.01 5.05 -7.70
C GLN A 100 32.30 4.89 -6.88
N ARG A 101 32.27 5.15 -5.56
CA ARG A 101 33.40 4.96 -4.66
C ARG A 101 33.91 3.52 -4.65
N HIS A 102 32.99 2.56 -4.77
CA HIS A 102 33.32 1.13 -4.86
C HIS A 102 33.47 0.63 -6.29
N GLN A 103 33.44 1.48 -7.29
CA GLN A 103 33.54 1.14 -8.73
C GLN A 103 32.54 0.02 -9.10
N ALA A 104 31.34 0.08 -8.48
CA ALA A 104 30.31 -0.94 -8.65
C ALA A 104 29.73 -0.92 -10.05
N ARG A 105 29.62 -2.10 -10.65
CA ARG A 105 28.95 -2.33 -11.94
C ARG A 105 27.60 -2.98 -11.76
N MET A 106 27.40 -3.69 -10.65
CA MET A 106 26.14 -4.38 -10.36
C MET A 106 25.73 -4.24 -8.91
N ILE A 107 24.45 -3.85 -8.72
CA ILE A 107 23.74 -3.84 -7.43
C ILE A 107 22.71 -4.96 -7.48
N ILE A 108 22.81 -5.94 -6.57
CA ILE A 108 21.74 -6.94 -6.38
C ILE A 108 20.83 -6.46 -5.25
N LYS A 109 19.52 -6.41 -5.51
CA LYS A 109 18.58 -5.88 -4.54
C LYS A 109 17.42 -6.83 -4.27
N GLY A 110 16.79 -6.68 -3.12
CA GLY A 110 15.60 -7.43 -2.79
C GLY A 110 14.81 -6.82 -1.65
N LYS A 111 13.49 -7.02 -1.71
CA LYS A 111 12.56 -6.66 -0.63
C LYS A 111 12.53 -5.15 -0.30
N SER A 112 12.71 -4.29 -1.30
CA SER A 112 12.73 -2.84 -1.09
C SER A 112 11.70 -2.08 -1.91
N MET A 113 10.55 -1.80 -1.31
CA MET A 113 9.55 -0.89 -1.91
C MET A 113 10.04 0.56 -1.96
N VAL A 114 10.99 0.95 -1.10
CA VAL A 114 11.52 2.32 -1.08
C VAL A 114 12.48 2.55 -2.25
N SER A 115 13.23 1.54 -2.69
CA SER A 115 14.03 1.66 -3.91
C SER A 115 13.17 1.83 -5.17
N GLU A 116 11.97 1.22 -5.20
CA GLU A 116 10.98 1.46 -6.25
C GLU A 116 10.37 2.88 -6.16
N GLU A 117 10.15 3.37 -4.94
CA GLU A 117 9.63 4.72 -4.67
C GLU A 117 10.52 5.82 -5.25
N ILE A 118 11.84 5.64 -5.20
CA ILE A 118 12.82 6.58 -5.74
C ILE A 118 13.24 6.27 -7.18
N GLU A 119 12.62 5.30 -7.83
CA GLU A 119 12.95 4.82 -9.18
C GLU A 119 14.46 4.49 -9.36
N MET A 120 15.07 3.89 -8.32
CA MET A 120 16.51 3.67 -8.22
C MET A 120 17.10 2.94 -9.44
N ASN A 121 16.43 1.90 -9.95
CA ASN A 121 16.90 1.12 -11.10
C ASN A 121 17.12 2.02 -12.33
N HIS A 122 16.21 2.96 -12.55
CA HIS A 122 16.30 3.91 -13.67
C HIS A 122 17.47 4.89 -13.48
N GLU A 123 17.64 5.40 -12.26
CA GLU A 123 18.72 6.36 -11.97
C GLU A 123 20.11 5.71 -12.05
N MET A 124 20.26 4.50 -11.51
CA MET A 124 21.53 3.76 -11.58
C MET A 124 21.88 3.34 -13.03
N ALA A 125 20.88 2.99 -13.84
CA ALA A 125 21.10 2.67 -15.26
C ALA A 125 21.70 3.84 -16.05
N LYS A 126 21.37 5.09 -15.72
CA LYS A 126 21.98 6.30 -16.34
C LYS A 126 23.49 6.39 -16.07
N LEU A 127 23.95 5.77 -15.00
CA LEU A 127 25.36 5.71 -14.61
C LEU A 127 26.08 4.44 -15.11
N GLY A 128 25.36 3.59 -15.88
CA GLY A 128 25.89 2.32 -16.37
C GLY A 128 25.98 1.22 -15.29
N ILE A 129 25.22 1.36 -14.20
CA ILE A 129 25.18 0.38 -13.11
C ILE A 129 23.93 -0.49 -13.28
N GLU A 130 24.14 -1.82 -13.40
CA GLU A 130 23.06 -2.80 -13.45
C GLU A 130 22.43 -2.95 -12.07
N CYS A 131 21.10 -2.79 -11.97
CA CYS A 131 20.34 -3.13 -10.76
C CYS A 131 19.52 -4.40 -11.02
N LEU A 132 19.82 -5.47 -10.30
CA LEU A 132 19.17 -6.76 -10.48
C LEU A 132 18.26 -7.10 -9.30
N GLU A 133 17.01 -7.43 -9.59
CA GLU A 133 16.04 -7.94 -8.60
C GLU A 133 16.40 -9.38 -8.21
N SER A 134 16.37 -9.67 -6.93
CA SER A 134 16.71 -11.02 -6.40
C SER A 134 15.51 -11.80 -5.87
N ASP A 135 14.37 -11.16 -5.64
CA ASP A 135 13.09 -11.84 -5.38
C ASP A 135 12.59 -12.48 -6.68
N MET A 136 12.16 -13.74 -6.64
CA MET A 136 11.72 -14.45 -7.86
C MET A 136 10.61 -13.72 -8.60
N GLY A 137 9.61 -13.21 -7.88
CA GLY A 137 8.52 -12.47 -8.50
C GLY A 137 8.97 -11.12 -9.09
N GLU A 138 9.84 -10.39 -8.39
CA GLU A 138 10.43 -9.14 -8.87
C GLU A 138 11.35 -9.38 -10.07
N TYR A 139 12.15 -10.45 -10.05
CA TYR A 139 13.02 -10.85 -11.15
C TYR A 139 12.25 -11.18 -12.44
N ILE A 140 11.16 -11.95 -12.33
CA ILE A 140 10.28 -12.25 -13.48
C ILE A 140 9.71 -10.97 -14.07
N VAL A 141 9.23 -10.06 -13.21
CA VAL A 141 8.66 -8.77 -13.62
C VAL A 141 9.72 -7.89 -14.29
N GLN A 142 10.93 -7.85 -13.74
CA GLN A 142 12.06 -7.10 -14.30
C GLN A 142 12.47 -7.64 -15.67
N LEU A 143 12.57 -8.96 -15.85
CA LEU A 143 12.89 -9.58 -17.15
C LEU A 143 11.87 -9.22 -18.24
N ASP A 144 10.61 -9.07 -17.88
CA ASP A 144 9.55 -8.67 -18.81
C ASP A 144 9.47 -7.14 -19.04
N GLY A 145 10.30 -6.35 -18.35
CA GLY A 145 10.27 -4.88 -18.42
C GLY A 145 9.02 -4.26 -17.79
N ASP A 146 8.36 -4.98 -16.89
CA ASP A 146 7.13 -4.59 -16.20
C ASP A 146 7.41 -4.08 -14.77
N LYS A 147 6.37 -3.74 -14.02
CA LYS A 147 6.44 -3.27 -12.63
C LYS A 147 5.73 -4.24 -11.69
N PRO A 148 6.14 -4.33 -10.40
CA PRO A 148 5.40 -5.10 -9.41
C PRO A 148 3.95 -4.63 -9.28
N SER A 149 3.00 -5.57 -9.26
CA SER A 149 1.57 -5.23 -9.16
C SER A 149 0.99 -5.46 -7.76
N HIS A 150 1.76 -6.06 -6.84
CA HIS A 150 1.41 -6.29 -5.44
C HIS A 150 2.64 -6.19 -4.54
N ILE A 151 2.48 -5.66 -3.32
CA ILE A 151 3.58 -5.44 -2.36
C ILE A 151 4.28 -6.76 -1.96
N ILE A 152 3.53 -7.88 -1.89
CA ILE A 152 4.02 -9.16 -1.37
C ILE A 152 4.16 -10.22 -2.47
N MET A 153 3.38 -10.10 -3.54
CA MET A 153 3.36 -11.03 -4.67
C MET A 153 3.56 -10.23 -5.97
N PRO A 154 4.79 -9.78 -6.26
CA PRO A 154 5.06 -8.85 -7.36
C PRO A 154 4.50 -9.29 -8.72
N ALA A 155 4.66 -10.57 -9.07
CA ALA A 155 4.24 -11.17 -10.33
C ALA A 155 2.82 -11.78 -10.32
N ILE A 156 1.95 -11.40 -9.38
CA ILE A 156 0.59 -11.96 -9.22
C ILE A 156 -0.29 -11.84 -10.48
N HIS A 157 0.00 -10.91 -11.35
CA HIS A 157 -0.70 -10.69 -12.61
C HIS A 157 -0.32 -11.70 -13.70
N LYS A 158 0.79 -12.43 -13.54
CA LYS A 158 1.28 -13.41 -14.51
C LYS A 158 0.82 -14.82 -14.18
N ASN A 159 0.61 -15.61 -15.21
CA ASN A 159 0.42 -17.06 -15.12
C ASN A 159 1.72 -17.81 -15.52
N LYS A 160 1.76 -19.11 -15.31
CA LYS A 160 2.96 -19.92 -15.56
C LYS A 160 3.38 -19.97 -17.04
N GLN A 161 2.44 -19.83 -17.98
CA GLN A 161 2.76 -19.73 -19.40
C GLN A 161 3.50 -18.43 -19.70
N GLU A 162 2.98 -17.31 -19.21
CA GLU A 162 3.61 -16.00 -19.38
C GLU A 162 5.00 -15.93 -18.73
N VAL A 163 5.20 -16.65 -17.61
CA VAL A 163 6.54 -16.76 -16.99
C VAL A 163 7.48 -17.56 -17.88
N SER A 164 7.02 -18.70 -18.44
CA SER A 164 7.81 -19.51 -19.36
C SER A 164 8.20 -18.72 -20.62
N ASP A 165 7.26 -18.00 -21.21
CA ASP A 165 7.49 -17.15 -22.39
C ASP A 165 8.49 -16.01 -22.08
N THR A 166 8.39 -15.42 -20.88
CA THR A 166 9.34 -14.40 -20.40
C THR A 166 10.76 -14.97 -20.27
N PHE A 167 10.89 -16.18 -19.75
CA PHE A 167 12.19 -16.84 -19.60
C PHE A 167 12.78 -17.26 -20.96
N GLU A 168 11.97 -17.80 -21.87
CA GLU A 168 12.41 -18.13 -23.23
C GLU A 168 12.97 -16.92 -23.98
N LYS A 169 12.29 -15.78 -23.84
CA LYS A 169 12.68 -14.54 -24.50
C LYS A 169 13.98 -13.92 -23.94
N ASN A 170 14.24 -14.07 -22.63
CA ASN A 170 15.26 -13.31 -21.93
C ASN A 170 16.41 -14.15 -21.36
N LEU A 171 16.31 -15.49 -21.35
CA LEU A 171 17.33 -16.34 -20.76
C LEU A 171 17.90 -17.31 -21.82
N ASP A 172 19.16 -17.09 -22.18
CA ASP A 172 19.85 -17.98 -23.13
C ASP A 172 19.86 -19.44 -22.64
N GLY A 173 19.52 -20.36 -23.54
CA GLY A 173 19.54 -21.79 -23.29
C GLY A 173 18.39 -22.31 -22.40
N PHE A 174 17.37 -21.49 -22.15
CA PHE A 174 16.15 -21.96 -21.48
C PHE A 174 15.29 -22.80 -22.45
N THR A 175 14.77 -23.91 -21.95
CA THR A 175 13.78 -24.74 -22.67
C THR A 175 12.41 -24.46 -22.07
N PRO A 176 11.40 -24.07 -22.88
CA PRO A 176 10.06 -23.78 -22.38
C PRO A 176 9.45 -24.94 -21.60
N THR A 177 8.89 -24.63 -20.44
CA THR A 177 8.23 -25.59 -19.56
C THR A 177 7.07 -24.95 -18.82
N LEU A 178 6.08 -25.76 -18.42
CA LEU A 178 4.98 -25.36 -17.53
C LEU A 178 5.11 -25.99 -16.14
N ASP A 179 6.20 -26.72 -15.91
CA ASP A 179 6.53 -27.22 -14.59
C ASP A 179 7.02 -26.09 -13.69
N VAL A 180 6.36 -25.88 -12.56
CA VAL A 180 6.65 -24.78 -11.66
C VAL A 180 8.01 -24.95 -10.99
N ASP A 181 8.40 -26.18 -10.66
CA ASP A 181 9.67 -26.46 -10.00
C ASP A 181 10.85 -26.23 -10.96
N GLU A 182 10.71 -26.56 -12.25
CA GLU A 182 11.71 -26.26 -13.28
C GLU A 182 11.85 -24.74 -13.51
N LEU A 183 10.74 -23.98 -13.54
CA LEU A 183 10.77 -22.52 -13.64
C LEU A 183 11.49 -21.90 -12.44
N ILE A 184 11.16 -22.34 -11.22
CA ILE A 184 11.82 -21.88 -9.99
C ILE A 184 13.31 -22.24 -10.00
N GLN A 185 13.66 -23.45 -10.39
CA GLN A 185 15.06 -23.91 -10.45
C GLN A 185 15.87 -23.11 -11.47
N THR A 186 15.28 -22.75 -12.60
CA THR A 186 15.92 -21.90 -13.62
C THR A 186 16.27 -20.53 -13.03
N GLY A 187 15.29 -19.82 -12.46
CA GLY A 187 15.52 -18.52 -11.84
C GLY A 187 16.56 -18.60 -10.69
N ARG A 188 16.44 -19.62 -9.83
CA ARG A 188 17.39 -19.87 -8.74
C ARG A 188 18.83 -20.05 -9.26
N THR A 189 19.02 -20.83 -10.31
CA THR A 189 20.35 -21.09 -10.88
C THR A 189 20.96 -19.81 -11.45
N ARG A 190 20.16 -19.02 -12.18
CA ARG A 190 20.61 -17.73 -12.74
C ARG A 190 20.98 -16.73 -11.67
N LEU A 191 20.12 -16.56 -10.65
CA LEU A 191 20.35 -15.60 -9.57
C LEU A 191 21.53 -16.00 -8.67
N ARG A 192 21.80 -17.30 -8.49
CA ARG A 192 22.88 -17.75 -7.60
C ARG A 192 24.24 -17.17 -7.99
N GLN A 193 24.60 -17.21 -9.28
CA GLN A 193 25.86 -16.63 -9.75
C GLN A 193 25.86 -15.10 -9.58
N LYS A 194 24.74 -14.44 -9.86
CA LYS A 194 24.60 -12.99 -9.72
C LYS A 194 24.83 -12.47 -8.30
N PHE A 195 24.48 -13.25 -7.27
CA PHE A 195 24.81 -12.89 -5.88
C PHE A 195 26.32 -12.83 -5.62
N HIS A 196 27.09 -13.71 -6.25
CA HIS A 196 28.57 -13.71 -6.12
C HIS A 196 29.22 -12.62 -6.95
N ASP A 197 28.63 -12.25 -8.09
CA ASP A 197 29.15 -11.24 -9.01
C ASP A 197 28.81 -9.83 -8.57
N ALA A 198 27.83 -9.65 -7.69
CA ALA A 198 27.35 -8.34 -7.26
C ALA A 198 28.39 -7.61 -6.38
N ASP A 199 28.66 -6.35 -6.72
CA ASP A 199 29.54 -5.47 -5.97
C ASP A 199 28.87 -4.97 -4.68
N ILE A 200 27.58 -4.63 -4.80
CA ILE A 200 26.76 -4.06 -3.73
C ILE A 200 25.46 -4.87 -3.59
N GLY A 201 25.08 -5.14 -2.35
CA GLY A 201 23.76 -5.62 -2.00
C GLY A 201 22.88 -4.51 -1.48
N LEU A 202 21.65 -4.41 -1.95
CA LEU A 202 20.68 -3.44 -1.45
C LEU A 202 19.45 -4.15 -0.88
N SER A 203 19.00 -3.68 0.28
CA SER A 203 17.77 -4.20 0.90
C SER A 203 16.87 -3.09 1.42
N GLY A 204 15.57 -3.41 1.56
CA GLY A 204 14.67 -2.64 2.42
C GLY A 204 14.89 -2.97 3.90
N VAL A 205 14.15 -2.28 4.76
CA VAL A 205 14.07 -2.53 6.21
C VAL A 205 12.60 -2.62 6.62
N ASN A 206 12.22 -3.71 7.27
CA ASN A 206 10.89 -3.85 7.82
C ASN A 206 10.73 -3.09 9.14
N PHE A 207 11.74 -3.21 10.02
CA PHE A 207 11.81 -2.52 11.32
C PHE A 207 13.27 -2.09 11.58
N ALA A 208 13.48 -0.82 11.94
CA ALA A 208 14.76 -0.29 12.39
C ALA A 208 14.68 -0.03 13.90
N VAL A 209 15.44 -0.77 14.70
CA VAL A 209 15.34 -0.77 16.17
C VAL A 209 16.23 0.30 16.75
N ALA A 210 15.65 1.36 17.32
CA ALA A 210 16.40 2.49 17.89
C ALA A 210 17.26 2.10 19.09
N GLU A 211 16.76 1.19 19.95
CA GLU A 211 17.49 0.70 21.12
C GLU A 211 18.86 0.08 20.79
N THR A 212 18.92 -0.67 19.70
CA THR A 212 20.10 -1.50 19.37
C THR A 212 20.82 -1.11 18.08
N GLY A 213 20.24 -0.25 17.25
CA GLY A 213 20.76 0.03 15.91
C GLY A 213 20.62 -1.18 14.96
N THR A 214 19.63 -2.04 15.17
CA THR A 214 19.43 -3.27 14.40
C THR A 214 18.43 -3.05 13.28
N LEU A 215 18.78 -3.46 12.06
CA LEU A 215 17.93 -3.43 10.88
C LEU A 215 17.33 -4.82 10.66
N CYS A 216 16.00 -4.91 10.71
CA CYS A 216 15.27 -6.17 10.59
C CYS A 216 14.69 -6.33 9.19
N LEU A 217 14.94 -7.48 8.55
CA LEU A 217 14.43 -7.83 7.24
C LEU A 217 13.68 -9.16 7.29
N VAL A 218 12.44 -9.16 6.77
CA VAL A 218 11.52 -10.30 6.75
C VAL A 218 11.44 -10.87 5.34
N GLU A 219 11.65 -12.18 5.18
CA GLU A 219 11.63 -12.84 3.87
C GLU A 219 11.28 -14.33 3.94
N ASN A 220 10.99 -14.95 2.78
CA ASN A 220 10.71 -16.38 2.66
C ASN A 220 11.69 -17.15 1.76
N GLU A 221 12.46 -16.48 0.90
CA GLU A 221 13.25 -17.09 -0.17
C GLU A 221 14.74 -17.20 0.12
N GLY A 222 15.25 -16.45 1.10
CA GLY A 222 16.67 -16.35 1.40
C GLY A 222 17.45 -15.36 0.51
N ASN A 223 16.79 -14.73 -0.45
CA ASN A 223 17.37 -13.74 -1.35
C ASN A 223 17.81 -12.46 -0.63
N GLY A 224 17.01 -11.96 0.31
CA GLY A 224 17.39 -10.83 1.15
C GLY A 224 18.60 -11.13 2.01
N ARG A 225 18.66 -12.33 2.62
CA ARG A 225 19.84 -12.78 3.36
C ARG A 225 21.09 -12.81 2.47
N MET A 226 20.98 -13.34 1.25
CA MET A 226 22.11 -13.38 0.32
C MET A 226 22.53 -11.99 -0.13
N SER A 227 21.61 -11.10 -0.44
CA SER A 227 21.89 -9.71 -0.81
C SER A 227 22.60 -8.94 0.31
N THR A 228 22.30 -9.24 1.58
CA THR A 228 22.87 -8.55 2.73
C THR A 228 24.15 -9.19 3.27
N THR A 229 24.57 -10.35 2.76
CA THR A 229 25.70 -11.13 3.31
C THR A 229 26.84 -11.34 2.32
N ILE A 230 26.55 -11.63 1.03
CA ILE A 230 27.56 -11.98 0.03
C ILE A 230 28.33 -10.76 -0.50
N PRO A 231 27.66 -9.66 -0.93
CA PRO A 231 28.36 -8.48 -1.43
C PRO A 231 29.22 -7.82 -0.37
N LYS A 232 30.28 -7.14 -0.79
CA LYS A 232 31.23 -6.47 0.11
C LYS A 232 30.65 -5.23 0.79
N VAL A 233 29.67 -4.62 0.15
CA VAL A 233 28.96 -3.42 0.62
C VAL A 233 27.47 -3.73 0.68
N HIS A 234 26.83 -3.36 1.77
CA HIS A 234 25.38 -3.45 1.92
C HIS A 234 24.78 -2.06 2.12
N ILE A 235 23.79 -1.71 1.32
CA ILE A 235 22.99 -0.49 1.45
C ILE A 235 21.57 -0.89 1.88
N ALA A 236 21.17 -0.48 3.06
CA ALA A 236 19.79 -0.59 3.53
C ALA A 236 19.08 0.75 3.30
N ILE A 237 17.92 0.74 2.60
CA ILE A 237 17.12 1.95 2.39
C ILE A 237 15.74 1.80 3.00
N THR A 238 15.29 2.83 3.71
CA THR A 238 13.99 2.78 4.40
C THR A 238 13.39 4.17 4.60
N GLY A 239 12.07 4.24 4.70
CA GLY A 239 11.40 5.45 5.17
C GLY A 239 11.58 5.65 6.68
N ILE A 240 11.65 6.91 7.10
CA ILE A 240 11.83 7.30 8.51
C ILE A 240 10.78 6.69 9.45
N GLU A 241 9.61 6.35 8.94
CA GLU A 241 8.51 5.76 9.70
C GLU A 241 8.75 4.31 10.16
N LYS A 242 9.81 3.65 9.66
CA LYS A 242 10.07 2.24 9.99
C LYS A 242 10.77 2.02 11.32
N VAL A 243 11.07 3.09 12.04
CA VAL A 243 11.69 3.01 13.35
C VAL A 243 10.74 2.41 14.38
N VAL A 244 11.28 1.51 15.22
CA VAL A 244 10.66 0.97 16.44
C VAL A 244 11.56 1.24 17.64
N GLU A 245 10.97 1.41 18.83
CA GLU A 245 11.70 1.82 20.02
C GLU A 245 12.60 0.72 20.55
N TYR A 246 12.02 -0.46 20.82
CA TYR A 246 12.70 -1.57 21.49
C TYR A 246 12.78 -2.80 20.58
N LEU A 247 13.79 -3.63 20.81
CA LEU A 247 13.88 -4.93 20.16
C LEU A 247 12.69 -5.84 20.51
N ALA A 248 12.17 -5.71 21.72
CA ALA A 248 10.97 -6.42 22.18
C ALA A 248 9.67 -6.03 21.43
N ASP A 249 9.66 -4.90 20.73
CA ASP A 249 8.52 -4.48 19.88
C ASP A 249 8.44 -5.27 18.57
N VAL A 250 9.55 -5.86 18.14
CA VAL A 250 9.65 -6.53 16.84
C VAL A 250 8.80 -7.80 16.76
N PRO A 251 8.83 -8.75 17.72
CA PRO A 251 8.04 -9.98 17.62
C PRO A 251 6.53 -9.77 17.47
N PRO A 252 5.87 -8.87 18.22
CA PRO A 252 4.45 -8.58 18.01
C PRO A 252 4.15 -8.00 16.61
N LEU A 253 4.96 -7.04 16.14
CA LEU A 253 4.80 -6.44 14.82
C LEU A 253 5.07 -7.45 13.71
N TYR A 254 6.07 -8.30 13.88
CA TYR A 254 6.40 -9.39 12.97
C TYR A 254 5.25 -10.40 12.87
N SER A 255 4.69 -10.84 14.01
CA SER A 255 3.53 -11.74 14.04
C SER A 255 2.31 -11.11 13.33
N ALA A 256 2.03 -9.82 13.60
CA ALA A 256 0.97 -9.08 12.92
C ALA A 256 1.22 -8.98 11.41
N LEU A 257 2.47 -8.78 10.99
CA LEU A 257 2.88 -8.69 9.58
C LEU A 257 2.63 -10.01 8.85
N THR A 258 3.21 -11.12 9.30
CA THR A 258 3.21 -12.40 8.59
C THR A 258 1.83 -13.02 8.51
N ARG A 259 1.07 -13.01 9.61
CA ARG A 259 -0.30 -13.52 9.66
C ARG A 259 -1.25 -12.70 8.78
N SER A 260 -1.05 -11.37 8.71
CA SER A 260 -1.89 -10.50 7.88
C SER A 260 -1.53 -10.53 6.40
N ALA A 261 -0.25 -10.76 6.08
CA ALA A 261 0.27 -10.75 4.71
C ALA A 261 -0.09 -12.01 3.93
N THR A 262 0.38 -13.15 4.43
CA THR A 262 0.33 -14.45 3.76
C THR A 262 -0.35 -15.54 4.59
N GLY A 263 -0.84 -15.20 5.78
CA GLY A 263 -1.43 -16.16 6.71
C GLY A 263 -0.42 -17.13 7.31
N GLN A 264 0.86 -16.73 7.39
CA GLN A 264 1.93 -17.52 8.01
C GLN A 264 2.11 -17.10 9.46
N ALA A 265 2.31 -18.07 10.36
CA ALA A 265 2.65 -17.77 11.75
C ALA A 265 4.03 -17.10 11.86
N ILE A 266 4.99 -17.57 11.06
CA ILE A 266 6.36 -17.07 10.93
C ILE A 266 6.79 -17.11 9.46
N THR A 267 7.85 -16.40 9.09
CA THR A 267 8.52 -16.53 7.78
C THR A 267 9.66 -17.54 7.85
N THR A 268 10.17 -17.91 6.68
CA THR A 268 11.33 -18.83 6.59
C THR A 268 12.57 -18.20 7.17
N TYR A 269 12.78 -16.90 6.92
CA TYR A 269 13.95 -16.17 7.40
C TYR A 269 13.52 -14.84 8.04
N PHE A 270 14.20 -14.53 9.13
CA PHE A 270 14.15 -13.23 9.78
C PHE A 270 15.58 -12.77 10.02
N ASN A 271 16.03 -11.77 9.28
CA ASN A 271 17.41 -11.29 9.33
C ASN A 271 17.51 -10.07 10.22
N MET A 272 18.53 -10.04 11.06
CA MET A 272 18.87 -8.94 11.96
C MET A 272 20.29 -8.47 11.64
N ILE A 273 20.43 -7.28 11.10
CA ILE A 273 21.69 -6.70 10.67
C ILE A 273 22.04 -5.59 11.65
N THR A 274 23.13 -5.78 12.41
CA THR A 274 23.48 -4.86 13.50
C THR A 274 24.81 -4.13 13.23
N SER A 275 25.67 -4.71 12.40
CA SER A 275 27.00 -4.13 12.11
C SER A 275 27.55 -4.65 10.79
N PRO A 276 28.54 -3.98 10.19
CA PRO A 276 29.39 -4.61 9.20
C PRO A 276 30.18 -5.76 9.82
N ARG A 277 30.79 -6.59 8.98
CA ARG A 277 31.64 -7.73 9.36
C ARG A 277 32.77 -7.31 10.29
N LYS A 278 32.86 -7.94 11.43
CA LYS A 278 33.93 -7.71 12.43
C LYS A 278 35.19 -8.49 12.08
N LYS A 279 36.33 -8.06 12.67
CA LYS A 279 37.61 -8.74 12.51
C LYS A 279 37.51 -10.20 12.99
N GLY A 280 37.85 -11.13 12.12
CA GLY A 280 37.78 -12.57 12.40
C GLY A 280 36.53 -13.27 11.93
N GLU A 281 35.48 -12.55 11.54
CA GLU A 281 34.27 -13.11 10.91
C GLU A 281 34.56 -13.47 9.44
N LYS A 282 33.98 -14.60 8.97
CA LYS A 282 34.19 -15.10 7.62
C LYS A 282 33.30 -14.42 6.58
N ASP A 283 32.06 -14.15 6.96
CA ASP A 283 30.96 -13.69 6.07
C ASP A 283 30.49 -12.32 6.46
N GLY A 284 29.76 -11.68 5.56
CA GLY A 284 29.12 -10.38 5.72
C GLY A 284 29.82 -9.22 5.02
N PRO A 285 29.14 -8.13 4.81
CA PRO A 285 29.66 -6.95 4.14
C PRO A 285 30.74 -6.26 5.00
N ARG A 286 31.70 -5.64 4.33
CA ARG A 286 32.74 -4.83 5.00
C ARG A 286 32.22 -3.47 5.40
N GLU A 287 31.27 -2.96 4.66
CA GLU A 287 30.60 -1.68 4.88
C GLU A 287 29.10 -1.88 4.83
N VAL A 288 28.40 -1.22 5.76
CA VAL A 288 26.93 -1.17 5.81
C VAL A 288 26.51 0.28 5.86
N HIS A 289 25.60 0.67 4.97
CA HIS A 289 25.03 1.99 4.88
C HIS A 289 23.53 1.92 5.15
N LEU A 290 22.99 2.87 5.91
CA LEU A 290 21.57 3.05 6.13
C LEU A 290 21.13 4.39 5.51
N VAL A 291 20.26 4.36 4.53
CA VAL A 291 19.66 5.56 3.94
C VAL A 291 18.24 5.73 4.51
N LEU A 292 18.07 6.80 5.29
CA LEU A 292 16.78 7.20 5.87
C LEU A 292 16.11 8.23 4.95
N LEU A 293 14.97 7.86 4.36
CA LEU A 293 14.25 8.69 3.40
C LEU A 293 13.02 9.34 4.04
N ASP A 294 12.91 10.66 3.92
CA ASP A 294 11.68 11.40 4.27
C ASP A 294 10.61 11.31 3.16
N ASN A 295 10.85 11.91 2.04
CA ASN A 295 9.93 11.96 0.88
C ASN A 295 8.46 12.21 1.29
N GLY A 296 8.20 13.31 2.01
CA GLY A 296 6.88 13.74 2.46
C GLY A 296 6.33 13.04 3.71
N ARG A 297 7.11 12.17 4.35
CA ARG A 297 6.70 11.49 5.59
C ARG A 297 6.65 12.46 6.77
N SER A 298 7.57 13.41 6.84
CA SER A 298 7.54 14.48 7.85
C SER A 298 6.30 15.37 7.72
N GLN A 299 5.86 15.65 6.51
CA GLN A 299 4.61 16.37 6.27
C GLN A 299 3.40 15.58 6.80
N ALA A 300 3.31 14.27 6.49
CA ALA A 300 2.26 13.40 7.03
C ALA A 300 2.36 13.29 8.57
N TYR A 301 3.57 13.31 9.12
CA TYR A 301 3.82 13.25 10.56
C TYR A 301 3.32 14.49 11.32
N GLN A 302 3.45 15.68 10.74
CA GLN A 302 3.02 16.93 11.36
C GLN A 302 1.51 16.99 11.62
N ASP A 303 0.71 16.34 10.79
CA ASP A 303 -0.74 16.29 10.93
C ASP A 303 -1.16 15.11 11.80
N GLU A 304 -1.87 15.35 12.89
CA GLU A 304 -2.27 14.34 13.87
C GLU A 304 -3.11 13.21 13.27
N GLU A 305 -3.98 13.54 12.31
CA GLU A 305 -4.84 12.55 11.66
C GLU A 305 -4.06 11.79 10.58
N MET A 306 -3.34 12.49 9.68
CA MET A 306 -2.57 11.87 8.59
C MET A 306 -1.35 11.08 9.09
N ARG A 307 -0.79 11.43 10.24
CA ARG A 307 0.26 10.65 10.94
C ARG A 307 -0.07 9.18 11.05
N LYS A 308 -1.36 8.83 11.18
CA LYS A 308 -1.82 7.43 11.23
C LYS A 308 -1.48 6.64 9.98
N THR A 309 -1.30 7.28 8.82
CA THR A 309 -0.80 6.64 7.59
C THR A 309 0.56 6.00 7.78
N LEU A 310 1.42 6.62 8.60
CA LEU A 310 2.78 6.17 8.90
C LEU A 310 2.84 4.95 9.84
N GLN A 311 1.72 4.54 10.45
CA GLN A 311 1.66 3.29 11.22
C GLN A 311 1.86 2.06 10.34
N CYS A 312 1.74 2.18 9.02
CA CYS A 312 1.71 1.07 8.07
C CYS A 312 2.98 0.22 8.11
N ILE A 313 2.80 -1.10 8.37
CA ILE A 313 3.86 -2.10 8.35
C ILE A 313 4.02 -2.81 7.00
N ARG A 314 3.33 -2.35 5.95
CA ARG A 314 3.41 -2.85 4.57
C ARG A 314 2.99 -4.33 4.41
N CYS A 315 2.04 -4.82 5.19
CA CYS A 315 1.57 -6.21 5.15
C CYS A 315 0.67 -6.56 3.94
N GLY A 316 0.16 -5.58 3.18
CA GLY A 316 -0.71 -5.84 2.03
C GLY A 316 -2.16 -6.29 2.35
N ALA A 317 -2.53 -6.57 3.60
CA ALA A 317 -3.84 -7.10 3.97
C ALA A 317 -5.02 -6.25 3.45
N CYS A 318 -4.88 -4.92 3.49
CA CYS A 318 -5.90 -4.00 2.97
C CYS A 318 -6.12 -4.16 1.45
N MET A 319 -5.08 -4.52 0.69
CA MET A 319 -5.16 -4.81 -0.75
C MET A 319 -5.91 -6.11 -0.99
N ASN A 320 -5.58 -7.16 -0.22
CA ASN A 320 -6.22 -8.48 -0.33
C ASN A 320 -7.73 -8.44 -0.11
N HIS A 321 -8.22 -7.46 0.67
CA HIS A 321 -9.65 -7.30 1.00
C HIS A 321 -10.34 -6.17 0.19
N CYS A 322 -9.62 -5.47 -0.69
CA CYS A 322 -10.19 -4.34 -1.43
C CYS A 322 -10.96 -4.81 -2.68
N PRO A 323 -12.29 -4.53 -2.77
CA PRO A 323 -13.07 -4.93 -3.94
C PRO A 323 -12.64 -4.20 -5.23
N VAL A 324 -12.06 -3.01 -5.12
CA VAL A 324 -11.53 -2.27 -6.27
C VAL A 324 -10.24 -2.93 -6.75
N TYR A 325 -9.26 -3.13 -5.84
CA TYR A 325 -7.97 -3.74 -6.16
C TYR A 325 -8.12 -5.14 -6.76
N THR A 326 -8.98 -5.98 -6.19
CA THR A 326 -9.24 -7.35 -6.69
C THR A 326 -9.74 -7.36 -8.15
N LYS A 327 -10.34 -6.26 -8.63
CA LYS A 327 -10.90 -6.18 -9.99
C LYS A 327 -9.95 -5.62 -11.04
N ILE A 328 -9.03 -4.72 -10.64
CA ILE A 328 -8.21 -3.97 -11.59
C ILE A 328 -6.70 -4.18 -11.42
N GLY A 329 -6.29 -4.89 -10.36
CA GLY A 329 -4.87 -5.10 -10.07
C GLY A 329 -4.13 -3.85 -9.63
N GLY A 330 -2.81 -3.97 -9.47
CA GLY A 330 -1.94 -2.91 -8.98
C GLY A 330 -1.56 -1.89 -10.05
N HIS A 331 -1.27 -2.33 -11.26
CA HIS A 331 -0.78 -1.47 -12.35
C HIS A 331 -1.71 -0.30 -12.67
N ALA A 332 -3.03 -0.52 -12.56
CA ALA A 332 -4.01 0.52 -12.82
C ALA A 332 -3.85 1.78 -11.94
N TYR A 333 -3.18 1.63 -10.77
CA TYR A 333 -2.95 2.76 -9.86
C TYR A 333 -1.82 3.68 -10.32
N GLY A 334 -0.87 3.19 -11.12
CA GLY A 334 0.28 3.95 -11.59
C GLY A 334 1.17 4.47 -10.46
N THR A 335 1.21 3.78 -9.32
CA THR A 335 2.02 4.12 -8.14
C THR A 335 2.67 2.88 -7.57
N VAL A 336 3.79 3.06 -6.88
CA VAL A 336 4.53 1.98 -6.20
C VAL A 336 3.69 1.32 -5.12
N TYR A 337 2.86 2.09 -4.44
CA TYR A 337 1.93 1.61 -3.41
C TYR A 337 0.51 1.58 -3.96
N PRO A 338 0.04 0.45 -4.51
CA PRO A 338 -1.34 0.35 -5.00
C PRO A 338 -2.33 0.03 -3.85
N GLY A 339 -3.61 -0.01 -4.18
CA GLY A 339 -4.66 -0.39 -3.25
C GLY A 339 -4.96 0.65 -2.16
N PRO A 340 -5.64 0.28 -1.06
CA PRO A 340 -6.11 1.23 -0.07
C PRO A 340 -5.00 2.03 0.63
N ILE A 341 -3.89 1.39 1.00
CA ILE A 341 -2.77 2.10 1.64
C ILE A 341 -2.12 3.09 0.67
N GLY A 342 -1.99 2.73 -0.61
CA GLY A 342 -1.43 3.61 -1.63
C GLY A 342 -2.25 4.87 -1.82
N LYS A 343 -3.58 4.78 -1.71
CA LYS A 343 -4.48 5.92 -1.84
C LYS A 343 -4.32 6.98 -0.74
N ILE A 344 -3.79 6.61 0.42
CA ILE A 344 -3.57 7.53 1.53
C ILE A 344 -2.11 7.93 1.69
N ILE A 345 -1.13 7.13 1.22
CA ILE A 345 0.28 7.48 1.30
C ILE A 345 0.77 8.20 0.04
N SER A 346 0.35 7.79 -1.16
CA SER A 346 0.83 8.38 -2.41
C SER A 346 0.55 9.88 -2.54
N PRO A 347 -0.54 10.45 -1.99
CA PRO A 347 -0.72 11.90 -1.95
C PRO A 347 0.40 12.65 -1.23
N HIS A 348 0.99 12.07 -0.18
CA HIS A 348 2.12 12.67 0.54
C HIS A 348 3.43 12.58 -0.24
N LEU A 349 3.62 11.50 -1.01
CA LEU A 349 4.83 11.24 -1.78
C LEU A 349 4.86 11.97 -3.13
N LEU A 350 3.70 12.10 -3.79
CA LEU A 350 3.57 12.54 -5.18
C LEU A 350 2.71 13.80 -5.35
N GLY A 351 2.12 14.29 -4.27
CA GLY A 351 1.16 15.39 -4.29
C GLY A 351 -0.28 14.93 -4.57
N LEU A 352 -1.22 15.69 -4.03
CA LEU A 352 -2.66 15.38 -4.12
C LEU A 352 -3.22 15.62 -5.54
N GLU A 353 -2.69 16.61 -6.26
CA GLU A 353 -3.12 16.89 -7.63
C GLU A 353 -2.83 15.70 -8.58
N ALA A 354 -1.66 15.11 -8.46
CA ALA A 354 -1.26 13.94 -9.24
C ALA A 354 -2.08 12.69 -8.88
N THR A 355 -2.54 12.58 -7.63
CA THR A 355 -3.16 11.38 -7.05
C THR A 355 -4.66 11.51 -6.77
N LYS A 356 -5.28 12.62 -7.12
CA LYS A 356 -6.71 12.92 -6.84
C LYS A 356 -7.68 11.83 -7.26
N ASP A 357 -7.40 11.15 -8.37
CA ASP A 357 -8.24 10.07 -8.87
C ASP A 357 -8.12 8.80 -8.01
N LEU A 358 -6.96 8.58 -7.39
CA LEU A 358 -6.73 7.45 -6.50
C LEU A 358 -7.56 7.54 -5.22
N VAL A 359 -7.65 8.72 -4.61
CA VAL A 359 -8.44 8.90 -3.37
C VAL A 359 -9.93 8.69 -3.59
N THR A 360 -10.41 8.85 -4.84
CA THR A 360 -11.80 8.57 -5.22
C THR A 360 -12.05 7.11 -5.59
N ALA A 361 -11.00 6.32 -5.86
CA ALA A 361 -11.06 4.92 -6.27
C ALA A 361 -11.42 3.97 -5.12
N SER A 362 -12.43 4.30 -4.32
CA SER A 362 -12.87 3.51 -3.16
C SER A 362 -14.39 3.54 -3.02
N SER A 363 -14.98 2.38 -2.71
CA SER A 363 -16.38 2.26 -2.33
C SER A 363 -16.67 2.66 -0.88
N LEU A 364 -15.63 2.96 -0.07
CA LEU A 364 -15.73 3.23 1.36
C LEU A 364 -16.43 2.11 2.17
N CYS A 365 -16.27 0.85 1.73
CA CYS A 365 -16.91 -0.30 2.38
C CYS A 365 -16.33 -0.65 3.77
N GLY A 366 -15.23 -0.02 4.19
CA GLY A 366 -14.62 -0.23 5.51
C GLY A 366 -13.63 -1.38 5.59
N ALA A 367 -13.68 -2.38 4.70
CA ALA A 367 -12.89 -3.62 4.79
C ALA A 367 -11.38 -3.39 4.99
N CYS A 368 -10.80 -2.35 4.40
CA CYS A 368 -9.37 -2.05 4.54
C CYS A 368 -8.98 -1.57 5.94
N GLY A 369 -9.82 -0.77 6.61
CA GLY A 369 -9.60 -0.38 8.00
C GLY A 369 -9.86 -1.54 8.97
N GLU A 370 -10.91 -2.32 8.71
CA GLU A 370 -11.29 -3.47 9.51
C GLU A 370 -10.20 -4.54 9.56
N VAL A 371 -9.56 -4.86 8.43
CA VAL A 371 -8.51 -5.88 8.34
C VAL A 371 -7.12 -5.38 8.76
N CYS A 372 -6.91 -4.07 8.90
CA CYS A 372 -5.59 -3.50 9.17
C CYS A 372 -5.03 -3.96 10.52
N PRO A 373 -3.85 -4.63 10.58
CA PRO A 373 -3.30 -5.14 11.83
C PRO A 373 -2.82 -4.06 12.79
N VAL A 374 -2.58 -2.85 12.30
CA VAL A 374 -2.20 -1.65 13.07
C VAL A 374 -3.30 -0.59 13.07
N ARG A 375 -4.53 -0.97 12.70
CA ARG A 375 -5.78 -0.19 12.79
C ARG A 375 -5.72 1.22 12.19
N ILE A 376 -5.09 1.35 11.02
CA ILE A 376 -5.15 2.61 10.29
C ILE A 376 -6.60 2.88 9.84
N PRO A 377 -7.18 4.03 10.17
CA PRO A 377 -8.55 4.40 9.77
C PRO A 377 -8.57 4.84 8.29
N ILE A 378 -8.28 3.90 7.38
CA ILE A 378 -8.11 4.20 5.94
C ILE A 378 -9.34 4.88 5.33
N PRO A 379 -10.59 4.45 5.61
CA PRO A 379 -11.78 5.11 5.03
C PRO A 379 -11.92 6.56 5.45
N GLU A 380 -11.62 6.88 6.70
CA GLU A 380 -11.69 8.22 7.29
C GLU A 380 -10.62 9.13 6.65
N LEU A 381 -9.38 8.64 6.54
CA LEU A 381 -8.30 9.36 5.87
C LEU A 381 -8.60 9.61 4.38
N LEU A 382 -9.24 8.65 3.70
CA LEU A 382 -9.70 8.84 2.33
C LEU A 382 -10.76 9.93 2.22
N GLN A 383 -11.68 10.02 3.15
CA GLN A 383 -12.71 11.07 3.16
C GLN A 383 -12.07 12.45 3.36
N ARG A 384 -11.08 12.54 4.25
CA ARG A 384 -10.33 13.77 4.46
C ARG A 384 -9.58 14.20 3.19
N LEU A 385 -8.81 13.30 2.57
CA LEU A 385 -8.10 13.59 1.32
C LEU A 385 -9.03 13.97 0.17
N ARG A 386 -10.22 13.35 0.08
CA ARG A 386 -11.26 13.76 -0.88
C ARG A 386 -11.74 15.19 -0.64
N ARG A 387 -11.91 15.58 0.61
CA ARG A 387 -12.28 16.94 0.98
C ARG A 387 -11.17 17.91 0.59
N GLU A 388 -9.92 17.64 0.96
CA GLU A 388 -8.77 18.46 0.62
C GLU A 388 -8.59 18.61 -0.90
N ALA A 389 -8.80 17.56 -1.67
CA ALA A 389 -8.75 17.61 -3.14
C ALA A 389 -9.80 18.56 -3.76
N LYS A 390 -10.84 18.95 -3.03
CA LYS A 390 -11.93 19.83 -3.49
C LYS A 390 -11.85 21.25 -2.96
N HIS A 391 -10.92 21.54 -2.06
CA HIS A 391 -10.74 22.87 -1.49
C HIS A 391 -9.35 23.42 -1.84
N ASP A 392 -9.29 24.72 -2.13
CA ASP A 392 -8.01 25.42 -2.28
C ASP A 392 -7.28 25.49 -0.93
N ALA A 393 -5.98 25.37 -0.96
CA ALA A 393 -5.09 25.34 0.21
C ALA A 393 -5.09 26.62 1.09
N LYS A 394 -5.95 27.57 0.82
CA LYS A 394 -6.05 28.85 1.57
C LYS A 394 -6.66 28.73 2.97
N SER A 395 -7.27 27.60 3.31
CA SER A 395 -7.80 27.39 4.67
C SER A 395 -6.77 26.58 5.46
N GLY A 396 -6.03 27.17 6.36
CA GLY A 396 -4.93 26.63 7.17
C GLY A 396 -5.08 25.28 7.90
N ASN A 397 -5.88 24.38 7.35
CA ASN A 397 -6.14 23.02 7.80
C ASN A 397 -5.90 21.97 6.68
N THR A 398 -5.13 22.27 5.64
CA THR A 398 -4.80 21.34 4.59
C THR A 398 -3.39 20.79 4.79
N VAL A 399 -3.23 19.48 4.76
CA VAL A 399 -1.91 18.80 4.80
C VAL A 399 -1.06 19.15 3.57
N MET A 400 -1.73 19.57 2.50
CA MET A 400 -1.13 19.80 1.17
C MET A 400 -1.12 21.29 0.83
N GLU A 401 -0.25 22.06 1.47
CA GLU A 401 -0.09 23.48 1.18
C GLU A 401 0.23 23.76 -0.29
N GLY A 402 -0.42 24.78 -0.87
CA GLY A 402 -0.12 25.27 -2.22
C GLY A 402 -0.84 24.57 -3.36
N GLN A 403 -1.67 23.55 -3.11
CA GLN A 403 -2.39 22.85 -4.17
C GLN A 403 -3.71 23.54 -4.57
N LYS A 404 -4.03 23.49 -5.87
CA LYS A 404 -5.28 24.01 -6.41
C LYS A 404 -6.39 22.97 -6.30
N ALA A 405 -7.61 23.43 -6.00
CA ALA A 405 -8.79 22.54 -5.97
C ALA A 405 -9.05 21.90 -7.32
N ALA A 406 -9.41 20.61 -7.28
CA ALA A 406 -9.67 19.79 -8.47
C ALA A 406 -11.18 19.69 -8.80
N HIS A 407 -11.92 20.78 -8.69
CA HIS A 407 -13.36 20.83 -9.03
C HIS A 407 -13.67 21.89 -10.08
N SER A 408 -14.77 21.68 -10.83
CA SER A 408 -15.33 22.68 -11.74
C SER A 408 -16.35 23.55 -11.03
N ASN A 409 -16.56 24.77 -11.53
CA ASN A 409 -17.61 25.68 -11.01
C ASN A 409 -19.00 25.03 -11.07
N LEU A 410 -19.28 24.24 -12.10
CA LEU A 410 -20.55 23.51 -12.25
C LEU A 410 -20.73 22.44 -11.16
N GLU A 411 -19.66 21.69 -10.83
CA GLU A 411 -19.68 20.70 -9.74
C GLU A 411 -19.91 21.38 -8.39
N SER A 412 -19.24 22.51 -8.15
CA SER A 412 -19.40 23.29 -6.92
C SER A 412 -20.84 23.80 -6.77
N MET A 413 -21.42 24.38 -7.82
CA MET A 413 -22.82 24.80 -7.83
C MET A 413 -23.80 23.65 -7.55
N ALA A 414 -23.61 22.51 -8.20
CA ALA A 414 -24.45 21.34 -8.01
C ALA A 414 -24.40 20.83 -6.57
N MET A 415 -23.21 20.75 -5.97
CA MET A 415 -23.03 20.32 -4.59
C MET A 415 -23.58 21.31 -3.57
N THR A 416 -23.42 22.62 -3.81
CA THR A 416 -24.01 23.67 -2.96
C THR A 416 -25.53 23.60 -3.00
N SER A 417 -26.13 23.44 -4.19
CA SER A 417 -27.57 23.27 -4.35
C SER A 417 -28.11 22.01 -3.66
N PHE A 418 -27.36 20.91 -3.75
CA PHE A 418 -27.71 19.67 -3.05
C PHE A 418 -27.62 19.85 -1.53
N ALA A 419 -26.55 20.48 -1.02
CA ALA A 419 -26.38 20.75 0.39
C ALA A 419 -27.50 21.65 0.93
N PHE A 420 -27.88 22.71 0.19
CA PHE A 420 -29.00 23.55 0.53
C PHE A 420 -30.31 22.74 0.61
N ALA A 421 -30.60 21.94 -0.41
CA ALA A 421 -31.78 21.08 -0.43
C ALA A 421 -31.79 20.10 0.76
N ALA A 422 -30.69 19.48 1.07
CA ALA A 422 -30.56 18.47 2.14
C ALA A 422 -30.69 19.08 3.56
N THR A 423 -30.29 20.34 3.74
CA THR A 423 -30.32 21.03 5.05
C THR A 423 -31.62 21.76 5.34
N HIS A 424 -32.52 21.90 4.34
CA HIS A 424 -33.81 22.58 4.51
C HIS A 424 -34.97 21.57 4.45
N PRO A 425 -35.56 21.16 5.60
CA PRO A 425 -36.52 20.04 5.66
C PRO A 425 -37.72 20.19 4.74
N THR A 426 -38.33 21.37 4.67
CA THR A 426 -39.47 21.63 3.81
C THR A 426 -39.14 21.48 2.33
N PHE A 427 -38.01 22.01 1.91
CA PHE A 427 -37.50 21.87 0.53
C PHE A 427 -37.14 20.42 0.22
N TYR A 428 -36.46 19.74 1.13
CA TYR A 428 -36.10 18.32 1.00
C TYR A 428 -37.34 17.43 0.82
N HIS A 429 -38.38 17.62 1.64
CA HIS A 429 -39.63 16.85 1.55
C HIS A 429 -40.37 17.11 0.23
N SER A 430 -40.42 18.35 -0.21
CA SER A 430 -41.04 18.71 -1.48
C SER A 430 -40.29 18.12 -2.67
N ALA A 431 -38.99 18.27 -2.70
CA ALA A 431 -38.14 17.76 -3.77
C ALA A 431 -38.15 16.21 -3.84
N THR A 432 -38.05 15.52 -2.71
CA THR A 432 -38.13 14.04 -2.68
C THR A 432 -39.52 13.54 -3.05
N GLY A 433 -40.57 14.22 -2.61
CA GLY A 433 -41.96 13.91 -3.01
C GLY A 433 -42.20 14.09 -4.50
N LEU A 434 -41.66 15.14 -5.11
CA LEU A 434 -41.70 15.35 -6.56
C LEU A 434 -40.93 14.27 -7.32
N THR A 435 -39.74 13.94 -6.85
CA THR A 435 -38.86 12.91 -7.47
C THR A 435 -39.50 11.52 -7.48
N THR A 436 -40.23 11.14 -6.41
CA THR A 436 -40.96 9.86 -6.37
C THR A 436 -42.13 9.84 -7.35
N LYS A 437 -42.84 10.97 -7.52
CA LYS A 437 -43.96 11.08 -8.50
C LYS A 437 -43.46 11.08 -9.94
N MET A 438 -42.28 11.65 -10.20
CA MET A 438 -41.73 11.80 -11.55
C MET A 438 -40.71 10.68 -11.89
N GLN A 439 -40.66 9.60 -11.15
CA GLN A 439 -39.66 8.53 -11.36
C GLN A 439 -39.66 7.96 -12.79
N ALA A 440 -40.82 7.90 -13.45
CA ALA A 440 -40.97 7.43 -14.83
C ALA A 440 -40.34 8.37 -15.88
N LEU A 441 -40.15 9.64 -15.53
CA LEU A 441 -39.51 10.65 -16.41
C LEU A 441 -38.00 10.75 -16.24
N ILE A 442 -37.44 10.09 -15.24
CA ILE A 442 -35.99 10.13 -15.00
C ILE A 442 -35.28 9.26 -16.04
N PRO A 443 -34.41 9.85 -16.87
CA PRO A 443 -33.74 9.08 -17.91
C PRO A 443 -32.77 8.06 -17.31
N ASN A 444 -32.68 6.87 -17.95
CA ASN A 444 -31.74 5.83 -17.53
C ASN A 444 -30.27 6.20 -17.74
N LYS A 445 -29.98 7.25 -18.52
CA LYS A 445 -28.65 7.78 -18.78
C LYS A 445 -28.60 9.24 -18.34
N LEU A 446 -27.73 9.54 -17.39
CA LEU A 446 -27.50 10.88 -16.82
C LEU A 446 -26.07 11.37 -17.19
N GLY A 447 -25.77 11.46 -18.48
CA GLY A 447 -24.50 11.95 -19.01
C GLY A 447 -23.30 11.18 -18.45
N ALA A 448 -22.26 11.91 -18.05
CA ALA A 448 -21.04 11.33 -17.51
C ALA A 448 -21.26 10.52 -16.22
N TRP A 449 -22.27 10.85 -15.43
CA TRP A 449 -22.53 10.17 -14.15
C TRP A 449 -22.93 8.70 -14.28
N THR A 450 -23.60 8.33 -15.37
CA THR A 450 -24.03 6.95 -15.64
C THR A 450 -23.14 6.18 -16.64
N GLN A 451 -21.98 6.72 -17.00
CA GLN A 451 -21.04 6.00 -17.88
C GLN A 451 -20.52 4.69 -17.25
N CYS A 452 -20.30 4.69 -15.92
CA CYS A 452 -19.71 3.58 -15.18
C CYS A 452 -20.64 3.05 -14.07
N ARG A 453 -21.91 3.49 -14.00
CA ARG A 453 -22.87 3.10 -12.97
C ARG A 453 -24.29 3.13 -13.49
N THR A 454 -25.16 2.36 -12.87
CA THR A 454 -26.61 2.41 -13.14
C THR A 454 -27.20 3.68 -12.52
N ALA A 455 -28.09 4.35 -13.22
CA ALA A 455 -28.83 5.46 -12.65
C ALA A 455 -29.67 4.99 -11.45
N PRO A 456 -29.66 5.72 -10.32
CA PRO A 456 -30.52 5.38 -9.19
C PRO A 456 -31.99 5.53 -9.60
N LYS A 457 -32.80 4.53 -9.29
CA LYS A 457 -34.23 4.59 -9.46
C LYS A 457 -34.85 5.07 -8.14
N PRO A 458 -35.54 6.20 -8.11
CA PRO A 458 -36.27 6.63 -6.93
C PRO A 458 -37.28 5.57 -6.50
N ALA A 459 -37.45 5.42 -5.19
CA ALA A 459 -38.51 4.56 -4.68
C ALA A 459 -39.91 5.17 -4.97
N SER A 460 -40.91 4.34 -4.99
CA SER A 460 -42.31 4.78 -5.19
C SER A 460 -42.89 5.64 -4.04
N LYS A 461 -42.27 5.51 -2.84
CA LYS A 461 -42.62 6.29 -1.66
C LYS A 461 -41.37 6.90 -1.03
N THR A 462 -41.48 8.08 -0.46
CA THR A 462 -40.40 8.69 0.33
C THR A 462 -40.22 7.96 1.65
N LEU A 463 -39.03 8.05 2.26
CA LEU A 463 -38.77 7.51 3.60
C LEU A 463 -39.80 8.04 4.63
N HIS A 464 -40.16 9.31 4.51
CA HIS A 464 -41.14 9.96 5.39
C HIS A 464 -42.55 9.33 5.28
N GLN A 465 -42.96 8.99 4.06
CA GLN A 465 -44.23 8.28 3.86
C GLN A 465 -44.20 6.88 4.43
N LEU A 466 -43.12 6.15 4.22
CA LEU A 466 -42.93 4.81 4.77
C LEU A 466 -42.92 4.79 6.31
N LEU A 467 -42.26 5.78 6.94
CA LEU A 467 -42.24 5.92 8.39
C LEU A 467 -43.64 6.26 8.95
N LYS A 468 -44.39 7.16 8.31
CA LYS A 468 -45.76 7.47 8.71
C LYS A 468 -46.66 6.23 8.64
N GLU A 469 -46.60 5.49 7.54
CA GLU A 469 -47.37 4.24 7.39
C GLU A 469 -47.02 3.23 8.48
N LYS A 470 -45.73 3.08 8.81
CA LYS A 470 -45.30 2.18 9.88
C LYS A 470 -45.75 2.61 11.26
N GLN A 471 -45.77 3.92 11.53
CA GLN A 471 -46.30 4.47 12.79
C GLN A 471 -47.80 4.24 12.90
N THR A 472 -48.58 4.52 11.85
CA THR A 472 -50.05 4.28 11.83
C THR A 472 -50.36 2.80 12.06
N MET A 473 -49.61 1.86 11.43
CA MET A 473 -49.77 0.42 11.67
C MET A 473 -49.46 0.00 13.12
N ALA A 474 -48.47 0.65 13.75
CA ALA A 474 -48.12 0.37 15.13
C ALA A 474 -49.18 0.87 16.11
N ASP A 475 -49.77 2.05 15.83
CA ASP A 475 -50.85 2.65 16.63
C ASP A 475 -52.14 1.83 16.52
N ASP A 476 -52.48 1.35 15.32
CA ASP A 476 -53.65 0.47 15.11
C ASP A 476 -53.49 -0.89 15.85
N HIS A 477 -52.29 -1.42 15.91
CA HIS A 477 -51.99 -2.66 16.67
C HIS A 477 -52.06 -2.44 18.18
N SER A 478 -51.70 -1.25 18.69
CA SER A 478 -51.77 -0.90 20.11
C SER A 478 -53.25 -0.58 20.53
N GLY A 479 -54.01 0.07 19.65
CA GLY A 479 -55.41 0.39 19.88
C GLY A 479 -56.35 -0.86 19.95
N ASN A 480 -56.01 -1.92 19.20
CA ASN A 480 -56.81 -3.15 19.17
C ASN A 480 -56.53 -4.11 20.34
N LYS A 481 -55.48 -3.86 21.14
CA LYS A 481 -55.25 -4.60 22.42
C LYS A 481 -56.04 -4.03 23.59
N SER A 482 -56.39 -2.74 23.57
CA SER A 482 -57.14 -2.13 24.70
C SER A 482 -58.64 -2.37 24.66
N SER A 483 -59.19 -2.89 23.55
CA SER A 483 -60.64 -3.17 23.44
C SER A 483 -61.00 -4.63 23.75
N LYS A 484 -60.07 -5.54 23.96
CA LYS A 484 -60.31 -6.95 24.31
C LYS A 484 -60.23 -7.28 25.82
N ASP A 485 -59.80 -6.31 26.63
CA ASP A 485 -59.75 -6.49 28.11
C ASP A 485 -60.91 -5.81 28.83
N LYS A 486 -62.04 -5.47 28.11
CA LYS A 486 -63.28 -4.94 28.70
C LYS A 486 -64.50 -5.69 28.19
N SER A 487 -64.47 -7.02 28.32
CA SER A 487 -65.72 -7.81 28.22
C SER A 487 -65.65 -9.00 29.15
#